data_aaa9478800fff7e585515c1b44d48c3d
#
_entry.id   aaa9478800fff7e585515c1b44d48c3d
#
_cell.length_a   1.000
_cell.length_b   1.000
_cell.length_c   1.000
_cell.angle_alpha   90.00
_cell.angle_beta   90.00
_cell.angle_gamma   90.00
#
_symmetry.space_group_name_H-M   'P 1'
#
loop_
_entity.id
_entity.type
_entity.pdbx_description
1 polymer ?
#
loop_
_entity_poly.entity_id
_entity_poly.type
_entity_poly.pdbx_seq_one_letter_code
_entity_poly.pdbx_strand_id
1 'polypeptide(L)'
;VAIVDASLNLADTQSQVTFTFSEAPLGFTAADISVSGGSLSGFTPTANPLVYTATFTATAGLTGSGTVSVTAGSYTNAAGNPGTAGGDTVAIDTVPPAPTITLATNITADDIVNSAEAAGSITLTGVVGGDARAGDTVSLLVNGTSYTGLVAADLSFAIAVAGSDLAADADRTVNATITTTDAAGISASAGATESYTVDASTPSVAVAIVDA
;
A
#
# COMPACT_ATOMS: atom_id res chain seq x y z
N VAL A 1 -27.70 15.69 7.84
CA VAL A 1 -26.35 15.23 8.18
C VAL A 1 -25.53 15.30 6.92
N ALA A 2 -24.30 15.76 7.04
CA ALA A 2 -23.31 15.75 5.97
C ALA A 2 -21.94 15.38 6.53
N ILE A 3 -21.28 14.41 5.94
CA ILE A 3 -19.86 14.05 6.12
C ILE A 3 -19.10 14.81 5.02
N VAL A 4 -18.06 15.57 5.37
CA VAL A 4 -17.40 16.48 4.42
C VAL A 4 -16.63 15.71 3.34
N ASP A 5 -15.91 14.65 3.74
CA ASP A 5 -15.10 13.88 2.83
C ASP A 5 -15.91 12.79 2.14
N ALA A 6 -15.66 12.58 0.85
CA ALA A 6 -16.30 11.52 0.07
C ALA A 6 -15.68 10.13 0.36
N SER A 7 -14.43 10.10 0.81
CA SER A 7 -13.68 8.88 1.15
C SER A 7 -12.64 9.15 2.23
N LEU A 8 -12.36 8.12 3.04
CA LEU A 8 -11.32 8.09 4.06
C LEU A 8 -10.37 6.93 3.80
N ASN A 9 -9.08 7.15 4.05
CA ASN A 9 -8.04 6.14 3.91
C ASN A 9 -6.99 6.26 5.04
N LEU A 10 -5.87 5.52 4.97
CA LEU A 10 -4.82 5.57 6.00
C LEU A 10 -4.14 6.94 6.13
N ALA A 11 -4.10 7.74 5.08
CA ALA A 11 -3.51 9.09 5.13
C ALA A 11 -4.48 10.14 5.68
N ASP A 12 -5.79 9.87 5.53
CA ASP A 12 -6.87 10.74 6.02
C ASP A 12 -7.97 9.87 6.62
N THR A 13 -7.91 9.67 7.93
CA THR A 13 -8.82 8.80 8.68
C THR A 13 -9.99 9.53 9.31
N GLN A 14 -10.08 10.86 9.19
CA GLN A 14 -11.07 11.67 9.88
C GLN A 14 -11.83 12.60 8.93
N SER A 15 -13.11 12.80 9.21
CA SER A 15 -13.96 13.76 8.52
C SER A 15 -14.78 14.57 9.49
N GLN A 16 -15.00 15.84 9.16
CA GLN A 16 -15.99 16.65 9.88
C GLN A 16 -17.39 16.19 9.49
N VAL A 17 -18.25 16.08 10.49
CA VAL A 17 -19.69 15.83 10.33
C VAL A 17 -20.46 17.07 10.74
N THR A 18 -21.41 17.48 9.90
CA THR A 18 -22.30 18.62 10.16
C THR A 18 -23.75 18.13 10.22
N PHE A 19 -24.43 18.50 11.28
CA PHE A 19 -25.87 18.29 11.47
C PHE A 19 -26.58 19.63 11.29
N THR A 20 -27.36 19.76 10.22
CA THR A 20 -28.08 21.00 9.93
C THR A 20 -29.59 20.77 10.07
N PHE A 21 -30.25 21.54 10.90
CA PHE A 21 -31.68 21.48 11.19
C PHE A 21 -32.42 22.64 10.55
N SER A 22 -33.66 22.42 10.16
CA SER A 22 -34.57 23.48 9.65
C SER A 22 -35.08 24.39 10.76
N GLU A 23 -35.17 23.85 12.00
CA GLU A 23 -35.58 24.56 13.21
C GLU A 23 -34.64 24.11 14.34
N ALA A 24 -34.48 24.98 15.37
CA ALA A 24 -33.61 24.64 16.51
C ALA A 24 -34.11 23.40 17.24
N PRO A 25 -33.31 22.32 17.32
CA PRO A 25 -33.72 21.11 17.96
C PRO A 25 -33.72 21.24 19.48
N LEU A 26 -34.72 20.66 20.15
CA LEU A 26 -34.76 20.47 21.59
C LEU A 26 -34.46 19.02 21.93
N GLY A 27 -33.55 18.83 22.88
CA GLY A 27 -33.16 17.49 23.37
C GLY A 27 -32.17 16.73 22.48
N PHE A 28 -31.67 17.33 21.38
CA PHE A 28 -30.69 16.68 20.52
C PHE A 28 -29.33 16.54 21.22
N THR A 29 -28.85 15.31 21.31
CA THR A 29 -27.63 14.91 22.01
C THR A 29 -26.83 13.88 21.19
N ALA A 30 -25.62 13.56 21.61
CA ALA A 30 -24.82 12.49 20.97
C ALA A 30 -25.49 11.11 21.03
N ALA A 31 -26.40 10.88 22.00
CA ALA A 31 -27.14 9.61 22.14
C ALA A 31 -28.18 9.37 21.00
N ASP A 32 -28.55 10.44 20.30
CA ASP A 32 -29.51 10.39 19.18
C ASP A 32 -28.85 10.04 17.85
N ILE A 33 -27.52 9.89 17.87
CA ILE A 33 -26.69 9.63 16.69
C ILE A 33 -26.23 8.18 16.68
N SER A 34 -26.52 7.49 15.60
CA SER A 34 -26.01 6.15 15.32
C SER A 34 -24.82 6.24 14.34
N VAL A 35 -23.77 5.47 14.62
CA VAL A 35 -22.53 5.46 13.84
C VAL A 35 -22.14 4.03 13.51
N SER A 36 -21.69 3.78 12.28
CA SER A 36 -21.05 2.52 11.88
C SER A 36 -19.81 2.77 11.03
N GLY A 37 -18.90 1.79 10.97
CA GLY A 37 -17.63 1.89 10.22
C GLY A 37 -16.62 2.83 10.87
N GLY A 38 -16.91 3.39 12.04
CA GLY A 38 -16.05 4.31 12.75
C GLY A 38 -16.61 4.74 14.10
N SER A 39 -16.09 5.83 14.61
CA SER A 39 -16.54 6.46 15.86
C SER A 39 -16.77 7.96 15.66
N LEU A 40 -17.63 8.54 16.50
CA LEU A 40 -17.91 9.99 16.53
C LEU A 40 -17.36 10.60 17.81
N SER A 41 -16.72 11.75 17.69
CA SER A 41 -16.17 12.51 18.82
C SER A 41 -16.40 14.02 18.65
N GLY A 42 -16.16 14.79 19.70
CA GLY A 42 -16.22 16.26 19.61
C GLY A 42 -17.60 16.81 19.25
N PHE A 43 -18.70 16.07 19.51
CA PHE A 43 -20.05 16.58 19.25
C PHE A 43 -20.32 17.87 20.05
N THR A 44 -20.65 18.95 19.31
CA THR A 44 -20.83 20.27 19.90
C THR A 44 -21.79 21.12 19.06
N PRO A 45 -22.62 21.98 19.70
CA PRO A 45 -23.35 23.03 18.99
C PRO A 45 -22.37 24.10 18.47
N THR A 46 -22.75 24.77 17.40
CA THR A 46 -22.03 25.93 16.88
C THR A 46 -22.68 27.25 17.35
N ALA A 47 -22.12 28.38 16.93
CA ALA A 47 -22.78 29.69 17.16
C ALA A 47 -24.15 29.82 16.46
N ASN A 48 -24.41 29.01 15.43
CA ASN A 48 -25.72 28.91 14.81
C ASN A 48 -26.50 27.77 15.51
N PRO A 49 -27.64 28.07 16.19
CA PRO A 49 -28.42 27.06 16.94
C PRO A 49 -29.04 25.99 16.06
N LEU A 50 -29.00 26.13 14.74
CA LEU A 50 -29.45 25.12 13.76
C LEU A 50 -28.36 24.15 13.37
N VAL A 51 -27.10 24.33 13.82
CA VAL A 51 -25.94 23.56 13.32
C VAL A 51 -25.14 23.01 14.49
N TYR A 52 -24.91 21.72 14.43
CA TYR A 52 -23.98 20.96 15.29
C TYR A 52 -22.88 20.37 14.45
N THR A 53 -21.72 20.19 15.05
CA THR A 53 -20.57 19.53 14.41
C THR A 53 -20.03 18.40 15.27
N ALA A 54 -19.36 17.46 14.61
CA ALA A 54 -18.62 16.39 15.24
C ALA A 54 -17.47 15.96 14.32
N THR A 55 -16.57 15.09 14.81
CA THR A 55 -15.55 14.43 14.01
C THR A 55 -15.87 12.94 13.91
N PHE A 56 -16.01 12.43 12.70
CA PHE A 56 -16.04 11.01 12.43
C PHE A 56 -14.60 10.51 12.25
N THR A 57 -14.26 9.38 12.86
CA THR A 57 -12.96 8.70 12.68
C THR A 57 -13.21 7.29 12.18
N ALA A 58 -12.65 6.94 11.03
CA ALA A 58 -12.78 5.63 10.42
C ALA A 58 -12.17 4.52 11.27
N THR A 59 -12.78 3.34 11.26
CA THR A 59 -12.19 2.13 11.87
C THR A 59 -10.96 1.70 11.08
N ALA A 60 -9.86 1.41 11.77
CA ALA A 60 -8.64 0.89 11.16
C ALA A 60 -8.86 -0.54 10.63
N GLY A 61 -8.24 -0.87 9.47
CA GLY A 61 -8.36 -2.19 8.85
C GLY A 61 -9.74 -2.47 8.25
N LEU A 62 -10.47 -1.43 7.85
CA LEU A 62 -11.78 -1.53 7.22
C LEU A 62 -11.73 -1.12 5.75
N THR A 63 -12.24 -1.99 4.87
CA THR A 63 -12.65 -1.63 3.51
C THR A 63 -14.17 -1.72 3.43
N GLY A 64 -14.85 -0.60 3.15
CA GLY A 64 -16.32 -0.55 3.14
C GLY A 64 -16.86 0.88 3.23
N SER A 65 -17.82 1.10 4.13
CA SER A 65 -18.43 2.41 4.34
C SER A 65 -18.62 2.73 5.82
N GLY A 66 -18.48 4.01 6.15
CA GLY A 66 -18.93 4.60 7.40
C GLY A 66 -20.30 5.25 7.23
N THR A 67 -21.13 5.22 8.26
CA THR A 67 -22.41 5.93 8.28
C THR A 67 -22.58 6.74 9.56
N VAL A 68 -23.21 7.91 9.43
CA VAL A 68 -23.67 8.70 10.56
C VAL A 68 -25.13 9.03 10.34
N SER A 69 -25.99 8.69 11.27
CA SER A 69 -27.44 8.93 11.15
C SER A 69 -28.06 9.39 12.45
N VAL A 70 -29.12 10.18 12.32
CA VAL A 70 -29.98 10.66 13.42
C VAL A 70 -31.31 9.91 13.37
N THR A 71 -31.74 9.39 14.51
CA THR A 71 -32.98 8.62 14.62
C THR A 71 -34.21 9.52 14.59
N ALA A 72 -35.25 9.15 13.84
CA ALA A 72 -36.51 9.86 13.84
C ALA A 72 -37.14 9.90 15.23
N GLY A 73 -37.65 11.05 15.64
CA GLY A 73 -38.33 11.24 16.91
C GLY A 73 -37.44 11.35 18.14
N SER A 74 -36.11 11.29 17.97
CA SER A 74 -35.16 11.42 19.09
C SER A 74 -35.00 12.85 19.60
N TYR A 75 -35.44 13.84 18.82
CA TYR A 75 -35.45 15.25 19.18
C TYR A 75 -36.80 15.88 18.77
N THR A 76 -37.11 17.09 19.28
CA THR A 76 -38.33 17.85 18.93
C THR A 76 -37.99 19.27 18.54
N ASN A 77 -38.95 19.98 17.93
CA ASN A 77 -38.89 21.44 17.82
C ASN A 77 -39.55 22.11 19.06
N ALA A 78 -39.58 23.46 19.12
CA ALA A 78 -40.15 24.23 20.22
C ALA A 78 -41.66 24.01 20.40
N ALA A 79 -42.38 23.57 19.39
CA ALA A 79 -43.81 23.21 19.45
C ALA A 79 -44.04 21.75 19.92
N GLY A 80 -42.97 20.97 20.19
CA GLY A 80 -43.07 19.58 20.60
C GLY A 80 -43.24 18.56 19.44
N ASN A 81 -43.13 19.01 18.19
CA ASN A 81 -43.19 18.07 17.05
C ASN A 81 -41.93 17.24 16.95
N PRO A 82 -42.03 15.91 16.75
CA PRO A 82 -40.88 15.05 16.63
C PRO A 82 -40.08 15.33 15.36
N GLY A 83 -38.74 15.25 15.47
CA GLY A 83 -37.82 15.43 14.38
C GLY A 83 -37.78 14.25 13.42
N THR A 84 -37.37 14.50 12.19
CA THR A 84 -37.18 13.46 11.16
C THR A 84 -35.80 12.79 11.26
N ALA A 85 -35.66 11.60 10.69
CA ALA A 85 -34.36 10.97 10.48
C ALA A 85 -33.54 11.73 9.44
N GLY A 86 -32.22 11.61 9.56
CA GLY A 86 -31.25 12.10 8.56
C GLY A 86 -29.97 11.30 8.68
N GLY A 87 -29.22 11.16 7.58
CA GLY A 87 -27.97 10.44 7.61
C GLY A 87 -27.12 10.72 6.39
N ASP A 88 -25.84 10.32 6.48
CA ASP A 88 -24.87 10.38 5.38
C ASP A 88 -23.87 9.22 5.49
N THR A 89 -23.16 8.96 4.40
CA THR A 89 -22.20 7.86 4.28
C THR A 89 -20.89 8.32 3.65
N VAL A 90 -19.79 7.69 4.06
CA VAL A 90 -18.45 7.91 3.52
C VAL A 90 -17.83 6.57 3.13
N ALA A 91 -17.14 6.52 1.98
CA ALA A 91 -16.34 5.35 1.63
C ALA A 91 -15.09 5.25 2.53
N ILE A 92 -14.73 4.04 2.92
CA ILE A 92 -13.56 3.80 3.79
C ILE A 92 -12.71 2.71 3.16
N ASP A 93 -11.41 2.98 3.04
CA ASP A 93 -10.40 1.96 2.81
C ASP A 93 -9.15 2.28 3.64
N THR A 94 -9.01 1.59 4.76
CA THR A 94 -7.87 1.71 5.69
C THR A 94 -7.06 0.41 5.75
N VAL A 95 -7.22 -0.46 4.73
CA VAL A 95 -6.46 -1.73 4.62
C VAL A 95 -5.30 -1.52 3.66
N PRO A 96 -4.03 -1.64 4.11
CA PRO A 96 -2.92 -1.59 3.19
C PRO A 96 -2.89 -2.85 2.30
N PRO A 97 -2.47 -2.74 1.03
CA PRO A 97 -2.25 -3.91 0.20
C PRO A 97 -1.14 -4.80 0.76
N ALA A 98 -1.19 -6.09 0.49
CA ALA A 98 -0.23 -7.09 0.93
C ALA A 98 0.43 -7.79 -0.27
N PRO A 99 1.37 -7.14 -0.98
CA PRO A 99 2.09 -7.76 -2.09
C PRO A 99 3.05 -8.84 -1.59
N THR A 100 3.43 -9.76 -2.48
CA THR A 100 4.52 -10.72 -2.28
C THR A 100 5.44 -10.70 -3.49
N ILE A 101 6.71 -11.09 -3.30
CA ILE A 101 7.71 -11.21 -4.36
C ILE A 101 8.59 -12.41 -4.12
N THR A 102 8.98 -13.10 -5.19
CA THR A 102 9.94 -14.21 -5.17
C THR A 102 10.86 -14.08 -6.37
N LEU A 103 12.17 -14.12 -6.15
CA LEU A 103 13.16 -14.27 -7.21
C LEU A 103 13.26 -15.72 -7.68
N ALA A 104 13.69 -15.94 -8.92
CA ALA A 104 14.13 -17.24 -9.36
C ALA A 104 15.32 -17.72 -8.50
N THR A 105 15.38 -19.02 -8.21
CA THR A 105 16.40 -19.62 -7.32
C THR A 105 17.81 -19.57 -7.88
N ASN A 106 17.98 -19.31 -9.16
CA ASN A 106 19.28 -19.16 -9.81
C ASN A 106 19.25 -17.89 -10.66
N ILE A 107 20.29 -17.07 -10.55
CA ILE A 107 20.44 -15.84 -11.35
C ILE A 107 21.05 -16.11 -12.74
N THR A 108 21.78 -17.23 -12.88
CA THR A 108 22.31 -17.81 -14.12
C THR A 108 21.93 -19.29 -14.21
N ALA A 109 22.36 -20.01 -15.23
CA ALA A 109 22.01 -21.42 -15.39
C ALA A 109 22.54 -22.30 -14.25
N ASP A 110 23.69 -21.94 -13.66
CA ASP A 110 24.40 -22.68 -12.61
C ASP A 110 24.57 -21.88 -11.31
N ASP A 111 23.95 -20.70 -11.25
CA ASP A 111 24.04 -19.77 -10.13
C ASP A 111 25.46 -19.23 -9.85
N ILE A 112 26.32 -19.25 -10.87
CA ILE A 112 27.68 -18.74 -10.83
C ILE A 112 27.84 -17.69 -11.90
N VAL A 113 28.24 -16.47 -11.54
CA VAL A 113 28.60 -15.42 -12.50
C VAL A 113 30.04 -15.65 -12.97
N ASN A 114 30.21 -16.12 -14.19
CA ASN A 114 31.52 -16.33 -14.82
C ASN A 114 32.04 -15.08 -15.55
N SER A 115 33.26 -15.14 -16.09
CA SER A 115 33.87 -13.97 -16.75
C SER A 115 33.13 -13.47 -17.99
N ALA A 116 32.45 -14.36 -18.74
CA ALA A 116 31.66 -13.98 -19.91
C ALA A 116 30.36 -13.30 -19.50
N GLU A 117 29.68 -13.82 -18.48
CA GLU A 117 28.47 -13.24 -17.89
C GLU A 117 28.75 -11.91 -17.20
N ALA A 118 29.87 -11.78 -16.49
CA ALA A 118 30.33 -10.53 -15.89
C ALA A 118 30.59 -9.42 -16.92
N ALA A 119 30.96 -9.79 -18.15
CA ALA A 119 31.16 -8.83 -19.24
C ALA A 119 29.87 -8.43 -19.98
N GLY A 120 28.77 -9.08 -19.68
CA GLY A 120 27.47 -8.92 -20.36
C GLY A 120 26.35 -8.35 -19.47
N SER A 121 25.13 -8.70 -19.87
CA SER A 121 23.92 -8.41 -19.10
C SER A 121 23.23 -9.72 -18.73
N ILE A 122 22.81 -9.85 -17.48
CA ILE A 122 22.11 -11.00 -16.94
C ILE A 122 20.66 -10.58 -16.68
N THR A 123 19.70 -11.36 -17.16
CA THR A 123 18.27 -11.08 -16.91
C THR A 123 17.85 -11.82 -15.65
N LEU A 124 17.55 -11.07 -14.60
CA LEU A 124 17.01 -11.59 -13.36
C LEU A 124 15.49 -11.67 -13.48
N THR A 125 14.92 -12.80 -13.06
CA THR A 125 13.49 -13.08 -13.18
C THR A 125 12.89 -13.44 -11.85
N GLY A 126 11.56 -13.35 -11.78
CA GLY A 126 10.81 -13.75 -10.61
C GLY A 126 9.31 -13.56 -10.83
N VAL A 127 8.57 -13.77 -9.76
CA VAL A 127 7.11 -13.61 -9.75
C VAL A 127 6.68 -12.79 -8.55
N VAL A 128 5.58 -12.08 -8.71
CA VAL A 128 4.91 -11.36 -7.63
C VAL A 128 3.53 -11.97 -7.38
N GLY A 129 2.94 -11.65 -6.23
CA GLY A 129 1.62 -12.16 -5.85
C GLY A 129 0.97 -11.31 -4.76
N GLY A 130 -0.01 -11.88 -4.04
CA GLY A 130 -0.82 -11.11 -3.11
C GLY A 130 -1.62 -10.04 -3.84
N ASP A 131 -1.54 -8.80 -3.38
CA ASP A 131 -2.21 -7.65 -4.00
C ASP A 131 -1.38 -6.95 -5.09
N ALA A 132 -0.20 -7.49 -5.43
CA ALA A 132 0.61 -6.99 -6.55
C ALA A 132 -0.11 -7.17 -7.89
N ARG A 133 0.09 -6.22 -8.81
CA ARG A 133 -0.63 -6.14 -10.09
C ARG A 133 0.32 -5.93 -11.26
N ALA A 134 -0.13 -6.31 -12.44
CA ALA A 134 0.54 -5.95 -13.69
C ALA A 134 0.70 -4.42 -13.77
N GLY A 135 1.92 -3.98 -14.13
CA GLY A 135 2.28 -2.57 -14.16
C GLY A 135 2.89 -2.02 -12.86
N ASP A 136 2.85 -2.76 -11.76
CA ASP A 136 3.59 -2.39 -10.55
C ASP A 136 5.09 -2.42 -10.81
N THR A 137 5.86 -1.67 -10.03
CA THR A 137 7.31 -1.56 -10.22
C THR A 137 8.05 -2.51 -9.29
N VAL A 138 8.91 -3.35 -9.87
CA VAL A 138 9.93 -4.12 -9.16
C VAL A 138 11.25 -3.37 -9.26
N SER A 139 11.96 -3.26 -8.13
CA SER A 139 13.32 -2.73 -8.05
C SER A 139 14.27 -3.82 -7.56
N LEU A 140 15.37 -4.02 -8.27
CA LEU A 140 16.48 -4.88 -7.85
C LEU A 140 17.66 -3.97 -7.45
N LEU A 141 18.19 -4.17 -6.24
CA LEU A 141 19.39 -3.50 -5.77
C LEU A 141 20.56 -4.49 -5.83
N VAL A 142 21.61 -4.15 -6.60
CA VAL A 142 22.83 -4.94 -6.79
C VAL A 142 24.00 -3.99 -6.74
N ASN A 143 24.99 -4.25 -5.90
CA ASN A 143 26.20 -3.44 -5.75
C ASN A 143 25.90 -1.92 -5.61
N GLY A 144 24.83 -1.57 -4.88
CA GLY A 144 24.40 -0.19 -4.70
C GLY A 144 23.70 0.44 -5.92
N THR A 145 23.58 -0.26 -7.05
CA THR A 145 22.85 0.16 -8.25
C THR A 145 21.43 -0.38 -8.23
N SER A 146 20.43 0.48 -8.52
CA SER A 146 19.05 0.09 -8.63
C SER A 146 18.64 -0.16 -10.09
N TYR A 147 18.09 -1.33 -10.36
CA TYR A 147 17.53 -1.75 -11.64
C TYR A 147 16.02 -1.92 -11.48
N THR A 148 15.23 -1.35 -12.38
CA THR A 148 13.77 -1.40 -12.27
C THR A 148 13.13 -2.04 -13.48
N GLY A 149 11.98 -2.68 -13.27
CA GLY A 149 11.13 -3.23 -14.31
C GLY A 149 9.67 -3.27 -13.87
N LEU A 150 8.78 -3.47 -14.84
CA LEU A 150 7.36 -3.58 -14.57
C LEU A 150 6.94 -5.04 -14.48
N VAL A 151 5.96 -5.28 -13.63
CA VAL A 151 5.27 -6.57 -13.52
C VAL A 151 4.46 -6.80 -14.78
N ALA A 152 4.62 -7.98 -15.40
CA ALA A 152 3.89 -8.41 -16.58
C ALA A 152 2.46 -8.87 -16.23
N ALA A 153 1.63 -9.12 -17.27
CA ALA A 153 0.23 -9.55 -17.09
C ALA A 153 0.06 -10.90 -16.40
N ASP A 154 1.09 -11.76 -16.47
CA ASP A 154 1.14 -13.06 -15.79
C ASP A 154 1.76 -13.00 -14.40
N LEU A 155 1.96 -11.80 -13.87
CA LEU A 155 2.60 -11.50 -12.58
C LEU A 155 4.07 -11.89 -12.52
N SER A 156 4.73 -12.12 -13.65
CA SER A 156 6.19 -12.29 -13.73
C SER A 156 6.89 -10.94 -13.90
N PHE A 157 8.21 -10.93 -13.66
CA PHE A 157 9.09 -9.83 -14.04
C PHE A 157 10.41 -10.37 -14.60
N ALA A 158 11.04 -9.58 -15.46
CA ALA A 158 12.35 -9.86 -16.04
C ALA A 158 13.12 -8.53 -16.16
N ILE A 159 14.23 -8.41 -15.44
CA ILE A 159 15.01 -7.17 -15.34
C ILE A 159 16.45 -7.46 -15.72
N ALA A 160 16.96 -6.76 -16.72
CA ALA A 160 18.34 -6.86 -17.15
C ALA A 160 19.26 -6.10 -16.19
N VAL A 161 20.26 -6.76 -15.65
CA VAL A 161 21.25 -6.25 -14.71
C VAL A 161 22.63 -6.35 -15.34
N ALA A 162 23.52 -5.37 -15.13
CA ALA A 162 24.90 -5.45 -15.59
C ALA A 162 25.62 -6.59 -14.87
N GLY A 163 26.22 -7.51 -15.61
CA GLY A 163 27.01 -8.61 -15.05
C GLY A 163 28.21 -8.11 -14.25
N SER A 164 28.77 -6.95 -14.64
CA SER A 164 29.86 -6.28 -13.90
C SER A 164 29.44 -5.87 -12.49
N ASP A 165 28.19 -5.44 -12.28
CA ASP A 165 27.68 -5.08 -10.96
C ASP A 165 27.50 -6.33 -10.10
N LEU A 166 26.95 -7.41 -10.67
CA LEU A 166 26.89 -8.71 -9.98
C LEU A 166 28.28 -9.24 -9.63
N ALA A 167 29.26 -9.11 -10.54
CA ALA A 167 30.64 -9.55 -10.28
C ALA A 167 31.35 -8.71 -9.20
N ALA A 168 31.03 -7.41 -9.09
CA ALA A 168 31.62 -6.48 -8.13
C ALA A 168 30.88 -6.44 -6.78
N ASP A 169 29.68 -6.99 -6.71
CA ASP A 169 28.86 -6.97 -5.50
C ASP A 169 29.51 -7.77 -4.36
N ALA A 170 29.78 -7.10 -3.24
CA ALA A 170 30.57 -7.65 -2.14
C ALA A 170 29.80 -8.70 -1.32
N ASP A 171 28.47 -8.55 -1.20
CA ASP A 171 27.62 -9.44 -0.40
C ASP A 171 27.03 -10.59 -1.24
N ARG A 172 27.20 -10.56 -2.58
CA ARG A 172 26.72 -11.60 -3.49
C ARG A 172 25.22 -11.85 -3.33
N THR A 173 24.44 -10.79 -3.15
CA THR A 173 23.01 -10.89 -2.87
C THR A 173 22.21 -9.87 -3.68
N VAL A 174 21.27 -10.35 -4.47
CA VAL A 174 20.27 -9.50 -5.13
C VAL A 174 19.15 -9.20 -4.14
N ASN A 175 18.88 -7.92 -3.91
CA ASN A 175 17.74 -7.49 -3.09
C ASN A 175 16.63 -7.00 -4.01
N ALA A 176 15.50 -7.70 -4.01
CA ALA A 176 14.31 -7.34 -4.79
C ALA A 176 13.25 -6.70 -3.91
N THR A 177 12.59 -5.67 -4.43
CA THR A 177 11.45 -5.02 -3.77
C THR A 177 10.35 -4.78 -4.77
N ILE A 178 9.13 -5.19 -4.43
CA ILE A 178 7.88 -4.82 -5.11
C ILE A 178 7.18 -3.73 -4.31
N THR A 179 6.67 -2.71 -4.98
CA THR A 179 5.77 -1.72 -4.38
C THR A 179 4.47 -1.71 -5.16
N THR A 180 3.36 -1.87 -4.46
CA THR A 180 2.01 -1.80 -5.03
C THR A 180 1.21 -0.70 -4.35
N THR A 181 0.26 -0.11 -5.08
CA THR A 181 -0.64 0.92 -4.57
C THR A 181 -2.07 0.52 -4.92
N ASP A 182 -2.96 0.55 -3.95
CA ASP A 182 -4.37 0.22 -4.16
C ASP A 182 -5.17 1.40 -4.74
N ALA A 183 -6.48 1.19 -4.90
CA ALA A 183 -7.38 2.21 -5.43
C ALA A 183 -7.63 3.39 -4.48
N ALA A 184 -7.38 3.22 -3.18
CA ALA A 184 -7.45 4.26 -2.17
C ALA A 184 -6.17 5.09 -2.05
N GLY A 185 -5.13 4.77 -2.86
CA GLY A 185 -3.83 5.42 -2.84
C GLY A 185 -2.92 4.94 -1.70
N ILE A 186 -3.24 3.83 -1.04
CA ILE A 186 -2.41 3.24 0.01
C ILE A 186 -1.34 2.37 -0.64
N SER A 187 -0.07 2.62 -0.30
CA SER A 187 1.06 1.85 -0.84
C SER A 187 1.65 0.92 0.21
N ALA A 188 2.08 -0.27 -0.24
CA ALA A 188 2.86 -1.19 0.56
C ALA A 188 3.94 -1.87 -0.29
N SER A 189 4.98 -2.38 0.37
CA SER A 189 6.11 -3.03 -0.29
C SER A 189 6.39 -4.38 0.36
N ALA A 190 6.92 -5.31 -0.45
CA ALA A 190 7.49 -6.56 0.01
C ALA A 190 8.86 -6.77 -0.62
N GLY A 191 9.73 -7.53 0.07
CA GLY A 191 11.08 -7.82 -0.38
C GLY A 191 11.38 -9.31 -0.46
N ALA A 192 12.34 -9.65 -1.31
CA ALA A 192 12.96 -10.97 -1.40
C ALA A 192 14.45 -10.80 -1.70
N THR A 193 15.24 -11.82 -1.37
CA THR A 193 16.67 -11.84 -1.64
C THR A 193 17.04 -13.16 -2.31
N GLU A 194 18.04 -13.11 -3.19
CA GLU A 194 18.67 -14.28 -3.81
C GLU A 194 20.18 -14.13 -3.74
N SER A 195 20.87 -15.17 -3.27
CA SER A 195 22.32 -15.21 -3.16
C SER A 195 22.90 -15.99 -4.32
N TYR A 196 24.09 -15.61 -4.77
CA TYR A 196 24.78 -16.24 -5.89
C TYR A 196 26.28 -16.29 -5.64
N THR A 197 27.02 -16.97 -6.52
CA THR A 197 28.46 -17.03 -6.49
C THR A 197 29.09 -16.36 -7.71
N VAL A 198 30.37 -16.01 -7.61
CA VAL A 198 31.16 -15.44 -8.73
C VAL A 198 32.45 -16.20 -8.87
N ASP A 199 32.70 -16.71 -10.08
CA ASP A 199 34.02 -17.21 -10.51
C ASP A 199 34.38 -16.64 -11.88
N ALA A 200 35.03 -15.49 -11.88
CA ALA A 200 35.52 -14.82 -13.08
C ALA A 200 37.01 -15.17 -13.35
N SER A 201 37.55 -16.16 -12.63
CA SER A 201 38.93 -16.59 -12.81
C SER A 201 39.09 -17.37 -14.12
N THR A 202 40.17 -17.12 -14.85
CA THR A 202 40.52 -17.93 -16.05
C THR A 202 41.51 -19.01 -15.69
N PRO A 203 41.24 -20.30 -16.04
CA PRO A 203 42.20 -21.36 -15.80
C PRO A 203 43.48 -21.13 -16.62
N SER A 204 44.61 -21.41 -16.04
CA SER A 204 45.92 -21.28 -16.69
C SER A 204 46.60 -22.67 -16.72
N VAL A 205 47.36 -22.91 -17.78
CA VAL A 205 48.24 -24.09 -17.89
C VAL A 205 49.68 -23.62 -18.04
N ALA A 206 50.57 -24.23 -17.29
CA ALA A 206 52.02 -24.08 -17.47
C ALA A 206 52.58 -25.35 -18.08
N VAL A 207 53.30 -25.25 -19.20
CA VAL A 207 54.04 -26.37 -19.82
C VAL A 207 55.51 -26.17 -19.62
N ALA A 208 56.17 -27.10 -18.96
CA ALA A 208 57.64 -27.13 -18.84
C ALA A 208 58.19 -28.26 -19.73
N ILE A 209 59.12 -27.95 -20.62
CA ILE A 209 59.91 -28.95 -21.34
C ILE A 209 61.10 -29.30 -20.43
N VAL A 210 61.20 -30.54 -20.00
CA VAL A 210 62.35 -31.04 -19.23
C VAL A 210 63.28 -31.68 -20.22
N ASP A 211 64.46 -31.07 -20.45
CA ASP A 211 65.54 -31.69 -21.22
C ASP A 211 66.10 -32.87 -20.41
N ALA A 212 66.34 -34.01 -21.11
CA ALA A 212 66.86 -35.25 -20.55
C ALA A 212 68.43 -35.19 -20.46
#